data_34b685b413e67294ea94f0cce28db016
#
_entry.id   34b685b413e67294ea94f0cce28db016
#
_cell.length_a   1.000
_cell.length_b   1.000
_cell.length_c   1.000
_cell.angle_alpha   90.00
_cell.angle_beta   90.00
_cell.angle_gamma   90.00
#
_symmetry.space_group_name_H-M   'P 1'
#
loop_
_entity.id
_entity.type
_entity.pdbx_description
1 polymer ?
#
loop_
_entity_poly.entity_id
_entity_poly.type
_entity_poly.pdbx_seq_one_letter_code
_entity_poly.pdbx_strand_id
1 'polypeptide(L)'
;PWLGPPLNALPAIAPVELVIARTDETVAAIAGIQAYPAGFGFTLCLRLRTVSPREEQQFPYLLDRVPVEGDPLPDELLRFGVQFADGRKATNLDPRAHDPDQEPDRPVLNQHGGGGGGLAWDMGHWVWPLPPPGPFTFVCEWPARGIAESGAEIDAGSILEAAGRAVTFWPDD
;
A
#
# COMPACT_ATOMS: atom_id res chain seq x y z
N PRO A 1 -0.13 -14.77 8.29
CA PRO A 1 -0.82 -13.44 8.35
C PRO A 1 -0.12 -12.36 7.51
N TRP A 2 1.23 -12.42 7.36
CA TRP A 2 2.03 -11.40 6.67
C TRP A 2 2.00 -11.49 5.15
N LEU A 3 1.66 -12.64 4.57
CA LEU A 3 1.63 -12.83 3.11
C LEU A 3 0.45 -12.15 2.44
N GLY A 4 -0.66 -12.01 3.16
CA GLY A 4 -1.89 -11.43 2.63
C GLY A 4 -3.05 -11.51 3.62
N PRO A 5 -4.23 -11.02 3.24
CA PRO A 5 -5.41 -11.07 4.09
C PRO A 5 -5.84 -12.52 4.39
N PRO A 6 -6.31 -12.79 5.61
CA PRO A 6 -6.79 -14.11 5.99
C PRO A 6 -8.05 -14.50 5.21
N LEU A 7 -8.11 -15.76 4.74
CA LEU A 7 -9.25 -16.28 3.98
C LEU A 7 -10.48 -16.58 4.87
N ASN A 8 -10.25 -16.76 6.18
CA ASN A 8 -11.30 -17.11 7.15
C ASN A 8 -11.87 -15.88 7.89
N ALA A 9 -11.66 -14.67 7.38
CA ALA A 9 -12.17 -13.46 8.01
C ALA A 9 -12.84 -12.50 7.02
N LEU A 10 -13.96 -11.92 7.46
CA LEU A 10 -14.58 -10.78 6.81
C LEU A 10 -13.96 -9.49 7.38
N PRO A 11 -13.36 -8.63 6.54
CA PRO A 11 -12.83 -7.37 7.03
C PRO A 11 -13.94 -6.40 7.41
N ALA A 12 -13.61 -5.46 8.30
CA ALA A 12 -14.41 -4.27 8.48
C ALA A 12 -13.76 -3.08 7.77
N ILE A 13 -14.60 -2.17 7.28
CA ILE A 13 -14.14 -0.97 6.58
C ILE A 13 -13.76 0.11 7.61
N ALA A 14 -12.55 0.67 7.45
CA ALA A 14 -12.18 1.92 8.07
C ALA A 14 -12.56 3.06 7.11
N PRO A 15 -13.33 4.07 7.56
CA PRO A 15 -13.83 5.15 6.71
C PRO A 15 -12.73 6.20 6.47
N VAL A 16 -11.73 5.83 5.67
CA VAL A 16 -10.59 6.67 5.34
C VAL A 16 -10.39 6.69 3.83
N GLU A 17 -10.48 7.88 3.26
CA GLU A 17 -10.06 8.20 1.89
C GLU A 17 -9.18 9.44 1.95
N LEU A 18 -8.03 9.41 1.28
CA LEU A 18 -7.13 10.55 1.28
C LEU A 18 -6.31 10.65 0.00
N VAL A 19 -5.94 11.87 -0.36
CA VAL A 19 -4.99 12.17 -1.42
C VAL A 19 -3.61 12.31 -0.79
N ILE A 20 -2.65 11.46 -1.21
CA ILE A 20 -1.26 11.52 -0.72
C ILE A 20 -0.51 12.63 -1.46
N ALA A 21 -0.66 12.67 -2.78
CA ALA A 21 0.02 13.63 -3.63
C ALA A 21 -0.81 13.99 -4.85
N ARG A 22 -0.64 15.21 -5.34
CA ARG A 22 -1.29 15.73 -6.54
C ARG A 22 -0.37 16.68 -7.29
N THR A 23 -0.30 16.48 -8.59
CA THR A 23 0.21 17.46 -9.56
C THR A 23 -0.88 17.84 -10.54
N ASP A 24 -0.60 18.69 -11.53
CA ASP A 24 -1.57 19.00 -12.59
C ASP A 24 -1.91 17.77 -13.45
N GLU A 25 -1.02 16.79 -13.52
CA GLU A 25 -1.13 15.64 -14.42
C GLU A 25 -1.37 14.31 -13.69
N THR A 26 -1.14 14.23 -12.38
CA THR A 26 -1.14 12.95 -11.65
C THR A 26 -1.71 13.11 -10.25
N VAL A 27 -2.48 12.13 -9.81
CA VAL A 27 -2.97 12.01 -8.43
C VAL A 27 -2.63 10.62 -7.90
N ALA A 28 -2.10 10.57 -6.69
CA ALA A 28 -1.97 9.37 -5.88
C ALA A 28 -2.87 9.49 -4.63
N ALA A 29 -3.76 8.53 -4.44
CA ALA A 29 -4.75 8.54 -3.37
C ALA A 29 -4.92 7.16 -2.74
N ILE A 30 -5.41 7.11 -1.52
CA ILE A 30 -5.76 5.87 -0.81
C ILE A 30 -7.29 5.79 -0.68
N ALA A 31 -7.82 4.61 -0.94
CA ALA A 31 -9.23 4.30 -0.77
C ALA A 31 -9.41 2.87 -0.24
N GLY A 32 -10.61 2.60 0.29
CA GLY A 32 -11.07 1.24 0.58
C GLY A 32 -10.23 0.51 1.62
N ILE A 33 -9.90 1.14 2.75
CA ILE A 33 -9.16 0.47 3.84
C ILE A 33 -10.02 -0.62 4.46
N GLN A 34 -9.56 -1.86 4.37
CA GLN A 34 -10.19 -3.07 4.89
C GLN A 34 -9.32 -3.65 6.02
N ALA A 35 -9.77 -3.54 7.24
CA ALA A 35 -9.03 -4.01 8.41
C ALA A 35 -9.44 -5.43 8.80
N TYR A 36 -8.45 -6.25 9.12
CA TYR A 36 -8.54 -7.63 9.54
C TYR A 36 -7.89 -7.78 10.93
N PRO A 37 -8.04 -8.93 11.62
CA PRO A 37 -7.48 -9.09 12.96
C PRO A 37 -5.96 -8.92 13.07
N ALA A 38 -5.20 -9.19 12.00
CA ALA A 38 -3.74 -9.18 12.02
C ALA A 38 -3.08 -8.12 11.14
N GLY A 39 -3.84 -7.44 10.28
CA GLY A 39 -3.32 -6.46 9.31
C GLY A 39 -4.45 -5.76 8.59
N PHE A 40 -4.13 -5.01 7.56
CA PHE A 40 -5.16 -4.33 6.77
C PHE A 40 -4.76 -4.23 5.30
N GLY A 41 -5.77 -4.24 4.44
CA GLY A 41 -5.64 -3.95 3.02
C GLY A 41 -6.14 -2.56 2.68
N PHE A 42 -5.64 -2.01 1.58
CA PHE A 42 -6.12 -0.76 1.00
C PHE A 42 -5.88 -0.73 -0.51
N THR A 43 -6.50 0.22 -1.19
CA THR A 43 -6.27 0.45 -2.62
C THR A 43 -5.48 1.75 -2.80
N LEU A 44 -4.32 1.66 -3.45
CA LEU A 44 -3.61 2.81 -3.99
C LEU A 44 -4.18 3.13 -5.37
N CYS A 45 -4.83 4.28 -5.47
CA CYS A 45 -5.47 4.78 -6.68
C CYS A 45 -4.55 5.76 -7.37
N LEU A 46 -4.11 5.45 -8.59
CA LEU A 46 -3.38 6.37 -9.45
C LEU A 46 -4.29 6.87 -10.56
N ARG A 47 -4.29 8.19 -10.78
CA ARG A 47 -5.04 8.82 -11.86
C ARG A 47 -4.11 9.76 -12.62
N LEU A 48 -4.07 9.58 -13.93
CA LEU A 48 -3.21 10.30 -14.84
C LEU A 48 -4.08 11.09 -15.83
N ARG A 49 -3.67 12.31 -16.18
CA ARG A 49 -4.34 13.05 -17.26
C ARG A 49 -3.86 12.62 -18.63
N THR A 50 -2.58 12.26 -18.72
CA THR A 50 -1.94 11.82 -19.95
C THR A 50 -1.04 10.63 -19.68
N VAL A 51 -0.93 9.76 -20.65
CA VAL A 51 -0.01 8.64 -20.69
C VAL A 51 0.44 8.41 -22.12
N SER A 52 1.73 8.24 -22.32
CA SER A 52 2.24 7.85 -23.64
C SER A 52 2.08 6.33 -23.85
N PRO A 53 2.01 5.84 -25.11
CA PRO A 53 1.94 4.42 -25.38
C PRO A 53 3.10 3.61 -24.77
N ARG A 54 4.28 4.22 -24.68
CA ARG A 54 5.45 3.60 -24.05
C ARG A 54 5.27 3.44 -22.54
N GLU A 55 4.79 4.48 -21.87
CA GLU A 55 4.51 4.43 -20.43
C GLU A 55 3.43 3.41 -20.11
N GLU A 56 2.35 3.38 -20.90
CA GLU A 56 1.27 2.41 -20.72
C GLU A 56 1.77 0.96 -20.80
N GLN A 57 2.68 0.66 -21.72
CA GLN A 57 3.31 -0.66 -21.82
C GLN A 57 4.27 -0.97 -20.68
N GLN A 58 4.97 0.03 -20.15
CA GLN A 58 5.98 -0.16 -19.10
C GLN A 58 5.38 -0.14 -17.69
N PHE A 59 4.23 0.50 -17.50
CA PHE A 59 3.62 0.75 -16.20
C PHE A 59 3.44 -0.53 -15.35
N PRO A 60 2.88 -1.64 -15.85
CA PRO A 60 2.74 -2.87 -15.07
C PRO A 60 4.08 -3.40 -14.54
N TYR A 61 5.14 -3.30 -15.35
CA TYR A 61 6.48 -3.76 -14.96
C TYR A 61 7.12 -2.85 -13.92
N LEU A 62 6.89 -1.54 -14.01
CA LEU A 62 7.43 -0.58 -13.06
C LEU A 62 6.74 -0.66 -11.70
N LEU A 63 5.45 -0.96 -11.68
CA LEU A 63 4.69 -1.11 -10.44
C LEU A 63 5.03 -2.40 -9.68
N ASP A 64 5.45 -3.45 -10.39
CA ASP A 64 5.79 -4.76 -9.80
C ASP A 64 7.30 -4.97 -9.59
N ARG A 65 8.12 -4.00 -9.97
CA ARG A 65 9.58 -4.11 -9.88
C ARG A 65 10.05 -3.91 -8.44
N VAL A 66 10.71 -4.91 -7.89
CA VAL A 66 11.55 -4.76 -6.71
C VAL A 66 12.95 -4.37 -7.18
N PRO A 67 13.50 -3.24 -6.75
CA PRO A 67 14.85 -2.83 -7.12
C PRO A 67 15.90 -3.82 -6.61
N VAL A 68 16.97 -3.98 -7.37
CA VAL A 68 18.16 -4.72 -6.90
C VAL A 68 18.95 -3.80 -5.98
N GLU A 69 19.40 -4.31 -4.85
CA GLU A 69 20.19 -3.55 -3.89
C GLU A 69 21.46 -2.99 -4.55
N GLY A 70 21.65 -1.67 -4.41
CA GLY A 70 22.79 -0.95 -4.98
C GLY A 70 22.55 -0.34 -6.37
N ASP A 71 21.47 -0.67 -7.06
CA ASP A 71 21.10 -0.03 -8.32
C ASP A 71 20.44 1.34 -8.07
N PRO A 72 20.70 2.34 -8.92
CA PRO A 72 19.98 3.61 -8.84
C PRO A 72 18.49 3.39 -9.14
N LEU A 73 17.61 3.98 -8.33
CA LEU A 73 16.17 3.90 -8.53
C LEU A 73 15.79 4.75 -9.75
N PRO A 74 15.10 4.17 -10.75
CA PRO A 74 14.63 4.94 -11.91
C PRO A 74 13.60 6.00 -11.48
N ASP A 75 13.59 7.15 -12.16
CA ASP A 75 12.59 8.20 -11.90
C ASP A 75 11.16 7.76 -12.26
N GLU A 76 11.03 6.82 -13.19
CA GLU A 76 9.76 6.22 -13.60
C GLU A 76 9.16 5.30 -12.53
N LEU A 77 9.95 4.85 -11.57
CA LEU A 77 9.49 3.98 -10.49
C LEU A 77 8.70 4.79 -9.46
N LEU A 78 7.43 4.43 -9.25
CA LEU A 78 6.66 4.91 -8.11
C LEU A 78 7.23 4.30 -6.83
N ARG A 79 7.69 5.13 -5.93
CA ARG A 79 8.15 4.77 -4.58
C ARG A 79 7.02 5.04 -3.62
N PHE A 80 6.58 4.00 -2.96
CA PHE A 80 5.41 4.06 -2.09
C PHE A 80 5.68 3.30 -0.79
N GLY A 81 5.15 3.80 0.31
CA GLY A 81 5.33 3.16 1.59
C GLY A 81 4.39 3.66 2.67
N VAL A 82 4.54 3.05 3.84
CA VAL A 82 3.83 3.39 5.06
C VAL A 82 4.81 3.57 6.21
N GLN A 83 4.47 4.46 7.13
CA GLN A 83 5.23 4.69 8.36
C GLN A 83 4.31 4.61 9.57
N PHE A 84 4.69 3.81 10.54
CA PHE A 84 4.00 3.61 11.82
C PHE A 84 4.39 4.68 12.84
N ALA A 85 3.58 4.87 13.86
CA ALA A 85 3.84 5.81 14.96
C ALA A 85 5.16 5.56 15.71
N ASP A 86 5.61 4.30 15.76
CA ASP A 86 6.87 3.89 16.37
C ASP A 86 8.10 4.07 15.45
N GLY A 87 7.89 4.64 14.26
CA GLY A 87 8.94 4.90 13.27
C GLY A 87 9.26 3.74 12.34
N ARG A 88 8.70 2.54 12.56
CA ARG A 88 8.86 1.41 11.63
C ARG A 88 8.21 1.75 10.28
N LYS A 89 8.82 1.27 9.21
CA LYS A 89 8.38 1.54 7.83
C LYS A 89 8.29 0.25 7.03
N ALA A 90 7.44 0.27 6.02
CA ALA A 90 7.41 -0.72 4.95
C ALA A 90 7.19 -0.02 3.62
N THR A 91 7.88 -0.46 2.57
CA THR A 91 7.85 0.16 1.25
C THR A 91 7.69 -0.88 0.15
N ASN A 92 7.26 -0.44 -1.03
CA ASN A 92 7.25 -1.29 -2.22
C ASN A 92 8.67 -1.58 -2.76
N LEU A 93 9.69 -0.97 -2.17
CA LEU A 93 11.11 -1.21 -2.50
C LEU A 93 11.71 -2.32 -1.63
N ASP A 94 11.04 -2.67 -0.54
CA ASP A 94 11.50 -3.74 0.36
C ASP A 94 11.34 -5.12 -0.31
N PRO A 95 12.22 -6.08 0.03
CA PRO A 95 12.00 -7.46 -0.36
C PRO A 95 10.63 -7.95 0.10
N ARG A 96 9.88 -8.60 -0.78
CA ARG A 96 8.60 -9.19 -0.42
C ARG A 96 8.80 -10.30 0.61
N ALA A 97 7.93 -10.36 1.60
CA ALA A 97 7.88 -11.50 2.51
C ALA A 97 7.29 -12.70 1.76
N HIS A 98 8.08 -13.76 1.57
CA HIS A 98 7.66 -14.92 0.78
C HIS A 98 7.63 -16.22 1.58
N ASP A 99 8.33 -16.27 2.72
CA ASP A 99 8.39 -17.47 3.54
C ASP A 99 7.15 -17.55 4.47
N PRO A 100 6.26 -18.53 4.27
CA PRO A 100 5.08 -18.68 5.12
C PRO A 100 5.41 -19.14 6.55
N ASP A 101 6.59 -19.73 6.76
CA ASP A 101 7.01 -20.31 8.03
C ASP A 101 7.88 -19.38 8.86
N GLN A 102 8.31 -18.26 8.28
CA GLN A 102 9.17 -17.28 8.95
C GLN A 102 8.46 -15.93 9.10
N GLU A 103 8.04 -15.60 10.33
CA GLU A 103 7.47 -14.30 10.64
C GLU A 103 8.50 -13.18 10.43
N PRO A 104 8.15 -12.12 9.65
CA PRO A 104 9.04 -10.99 9.45
C PRO A 104 9.31 -10.22 10.75
N ASP A 105 10.55 -9.77 10.93
CA ASP A 105 10.96 -8.93 12.06
C ASP A 105 10.56 -7.46 11.93
N ARG A 106 10.02 -7.07 10.77
CA ARG A 106 9.59 -5.71 10.42
C ARG A 106 8.24 -5.72 9.71
N PRO A 107 7.54 -4.57 9.66
CA PRO A 107 6.33 -4.46 8.87
C PRO A 107 6.57 -4.81 7.41
N VAL A 108 5.56 -5.39 6.77
CA VAL A 108 5.57 -5.71 5.35
C VAL A 108 4.48 -4.94 4.61
N LEU A 109 4.78 -4.57 3.38
CA LEU A 109 3.84 -4.00 2.42
C LEU A 109 3.88 -4.85 1.16
N ASN A 110 2.89 -5.72 1.00
CA ASN A 110 2.79 -6.61 -0.15
C ASN A 110 1.70 -6.12 -1.11
N GLN A 111 1.99 -6.12 -2.41
CA GLN A 111 0.94 -5.93 -3.40
C GLN A 111 0.02 -7.15 -3.42
N HIS A 112 -1.29 -6.92 -3.35
CA HIS A 112 -2.31 -7.95 -3.29
C HIS A 112 -3.43 -7.63 -4.28
N GLY A 113 -3.22 -8.02 -5.52
CA GLY A 113 -4.18 -7.77 -6.58
C GLY A 113 -4.15 -6.33 -7.10
N GLY A 114 -5.17 -6.02 -7.90
CA GLY A 114 -5.30 -4.74 -8.55
C GLY A 114 -5.12 -4.84 -10.06
N GLY A 115 -5.28 -3.73 -10.72
CA GLY A 115 -5.13 -3.61 -12.15
C GLY A 115 -5.47 -2.22 -12.63
N GLY A 116 -5.39 -2.04 -13.93
CA GLY A 116 -5.68 -0.77 -14.55
C GLY A 116 -5.22 -0.74 -15.99
N GLY A 117 -5.30 0.42 -16.58
CA GLY A 117 -4.85 0.69 -17.93
C GLY A 117 -5.07 2.15 -18.27
N GLY A 118 -4.31 2.64 -19.23
CA GLY A 118 -4.40 4.02 -19.67
C GLY A 118 -4.23 4.99 -18.50
N LEU A 119 -5.28 5.72 -18.19
CA LEU A 119 -5.25 6.84 -17.22
C LEU A 119 -5.60 6.45 -15.78
N ALA A 120 -5.95 5.21 -15.50
CA ALA A 120 -6.42 4.78 -14.19
C ALA A 120 -5.82 3.44 -13.76
N TRP A 121 -5.22 3.41 -12.57
CA TRP A 121 -4.64 2.22 -11.96
C TRP A 121 -5.08 2.15 -10.51
N ASP A 122 -5.60 0.99 -10.11
CA ASP A 122 -6.01 0.68 -8.75
C ASP A 122 -5.26 -0.56 -8.28
N MET A 123 -4.40 -0.39 -7.28
CA MET A 123 -3.51 -1.43 -6.79
C MET A 123 -3.84 -1.76 -5.35
N GLY A 124 -4.26 -3.00 -5.11
CA GLY A 124 -4.48 -3.52 -3.77
C GLY A 124 -3.15 -3.78 -3.07
N HIS A 125 -3.05 -3.36 -1.82
CA HIS A 125 -1.91 -3.60 -0.96
C HIS A 125 -2.35 -4.22 0.36
N TRP A 126 -1.49 -5.04 0.93
CA TRP A 126 -1.62 -5.62 2.26
C TRP A 126 -0.50 -5.11 3.16
N VAL A 127 -0.85 -4.64 4.34
CA VAL A 127 0.09 -4.23 5.40
C VAL A 127 -0.06 -5.16 6.59
N TRP A 128 1.05 -5.69 7.06
CA TRP A 128 1.16 -6.45 8.29
C TRP A 128 2.37 -5.96 9.10
N PRO A 129 2.29 -5.97 10.44
CA PRO A 129 1.10 -6.17 11.29
C PRO A 129 0.19 -4.93 11.32
N LEU A 130 -0.87 -4.98 12.12
CA LEU A 130 -1.65 -3.78 12.45
C LEU A 130 -0.72 -2.71 13.04
N PRO A 131 -0.93 -1.42 12.71
CA PRO A 131 -0.14 -0.34 13.27
C PRO A 131 -0.40 -0.19 14.78
N PRO A 132 0.60 0.28 15.56
CA PRO A 132 0.34 0.72 16.93
C PRO A 132 -0.58 1.96 16.92
N PRO A 133 -1.28 2.27 18.03
CA PRO A 133 -2.04 3.52 18.16
C PRO A 133 -1.17 4.74 17.90
N GLY A 134 -1.74 5.76 17.26
CA GLY A 134 -1.07 7.03 16.97
C GLY A 134 -1.03 7.35 15.48
N PRO A 135 -0.16 8.27 15.05
CA PRO A 135 -0.06 8.68 13.67
C PRO A 135 0.40 7.54 12.76
N PHE A 136 -0.28 7.43 11.63
CA PHE A 136 0.07 6.50 10.55
C PHE A 136 0.14 7.27 9.25
N THR A 137 1.27 7.17 8.53
CA THR A 137 1.53 7.99 7.35
C THR A 137 1.67 7.12 6.10
N PHE A 138 0.93 7.45 5.06
CA PHE A 138 1.19 6.99 3.71
C PHE A 138 2.16 7.95 3.03
N VAL A 139 3.20 7.43 2.37
CA VAL A 139 4.23 8.23 1.71
C VAL A 139 4.35 7.80 0.26
N CYS A 140 4.49 8.74 -0.65
CA CYS A 140 4.86 8.43 -2.03
C CYS A 140 5.82 9.46 -2.62
N GLU A 141 6.61 8.99 -3.59
CA GLU A 141 7.49 9.79 -4.43
C GLU A 141 7.46 9.25 -5.86
N TRP A 142 7.31 10.12 -6.84
CA TRP A 142 7.30 9.72 -8.24
C TRP A 142 7.93 10.80 -9.13
N PRO A 143 9.28 10.82 -9.23
CA PRO A 143 9.99 11.89 -9.90
C PRO A 143 9.56 12.11 -11.35
N ALA A 144 9.39 11.04 -12.13
CA ALA A 144 8.95 11.16 -13.54
C ALA A 144 7.56 11.79 -13.71
N ARG A 145 6.75 11.86 -12.64
CA ARG A 145 5.44 12.49 -12.62
C ARG A 145 5.40 13.78 -11.81
N GLY A 146 6.57 14.31 -11.44
CA GLY A 146 6.71 15.55 -10.69
C GLY A 146 6.19 15.46 -9.25
N ILE A 147 6.03 14.26 -8.71
CA ILE A 147 5.67 14.04 -7.30
C ILE A 147 6.97 13.93 -6.51
N ALA A 148 7.31 14.98 -5.76
CA ALA A 148 8.33 14.92 -4.73
C ALA A 148 7.84 14.05 -3.55
N GLU A 149 8.74 13.63 -2.66
CA GLU A 149 8.35 12.89 -1.46
C GLU A 149 7.23 13.63 -0.72
N SER A 150 6.08 13.00 -0.63
CA SER A 150 4.85 13.54 -0.10
C SER A 150 4.22 12.53 0.83
N GLY A 151 3.62 13.00 1.93
CA GLY A 151 2.97 12.15 2.92
C GLY A 151 1.59 12.65 3.29
N ALA A 152 0.71 11.71 3.65
CA ALA A 152 -0.60 12.00 4.21
C ALA A 152 -0.79 11.15 5.47
N GLU A 153 -1.08 11.81 6.58
CA GLU A 153 -1.20 11.21 7.90
C GLU A 153 -2.66 10.97 8.26
N ILE A 154 -2.92 9.85 8.90
CA ILE A 154 -4.20 9.51 9.54
C ILE A 154 -3.95 9.06 10.98
N ASP A 155 -5.00 9.00 11.79
CA ASP A 155 -4.96 8.29 13.07
C ASP A 155 -5.19 6.79 12.83
N ALA A 156 -4.22 5.96 13.26
CA ALA A 156 -4.34 4.50 13.21
C ALA A 156 -5.56 3.97 13.99
N GLY A 157 -6.12 4.75 14.90
CA GLY A 157 -7.32 4.39 15.67
C GLY A 157 -8.47 3.93 14.79
N SER A 158 -8.71 4.57 13.65
CA SER A 158 -9.76 4.18 12.69
C SER A 158 -9.54 2.78 12.10
N ILE A 159 -8.28 2.41 11.82
CA ILE A 159 -7.91 1.06 11.35
C ILE A 159 -8.08 0.04 12.48
N LEU A 160 -7.61 0.37 13.68
CA LEU A 160 -7.68 -0.51 14.85
C LEU A 160 -9.14 -0.78 15.30
N GLU A 161 -9.99 0.24 15.30
CA GLU A 161 -11.42 0.09 15.56
C GLU A 161 -12.10 -0.80 14.51
N ALA A 162 -11.76 -0.62 13.24
CA ALA A 162 -12.26 -1.48 12.18
C ALA A 162 -11.76 -2.93 12.36
N ALA A 163 -10.49 -3.13 12.68
CA ALA A 163 -9.92 -4.46 12.92
C ALA A 163 -10.65 -5.18 14.08
N GLY A 164 -11.05 -4.45 15.13
CA GLY A 164 -11.85 -4.98 16.23
C GLY A 164 -13.28 -5.39 15.85
N ARG A 165 -13.79 -4.92 14.69
CA ARG A 165 -15.10 -5.31 14.13
C ARG A 165 -15.02 -6.40 13.06
N ALA A 166 -13.83 -6.79 12.65
CA ALA A 166 -13.65 -7.89 11.69
C ALA A 166 -14.24 -9.19 12.25
N VAL A 167 -14.83 -9.99 11.38
CA VAL A 167 -15.53 -11.23 11.78
C VAL A 167 -14.76 -12.43 11.26
N THR A 168 -14.32 -13.31 12.18
CA THR A 168 -13.76 -14.60 11.82
C THR A 168 -14.90 -15.56 11.48
N PHE A 169 -14.83 -16.21 10.32
CA PHE A 169 -15.89 -17.12 9.86
C PHE A 169 -15.92 -18.42 10.68
N TRP A 170 -14.74 -18.93 11.02
CA TRP A 170 -14.56 -20.17 11.76
C TRP A 170 -13.61 -19.93 12.93
N PRO A 171 -14.14 -19.55 14.12
CA PRO A 171 -13.30 -19.12 15.25
C PRO A 171 -12.49 -20.26 15.92
N ASP A 172 -12.77 -21.51 15.59
CA ASP A 172 -12.11 -22.69 16.16
C ASP A 172 -11.01 -23.27 15.25
N ASP A 173 -10.66 -22.58 14.14
CA ASP A 173 -9.59 -22.99 13.20
C ASP A 173 -8.23 -22.37 13.57
#